data_fb34c6f38004a0a005ff66f73db31f90
#
_entry.id   fb34c6f38004a0a005ff66f73db31f90
#
_cell.length_a   1.000
_cell.length_b   1.000
_cell.length_c   1.000
_cell.angle_alpha   90.00
_cell.angle_beta   90.00
_cell.angle_gamma   90.00
#
_symmetry.space_group_name_H-M   'P 1'
#
loop_
_entity.id
_entity.type
_entity.pdbx_description
1 polymer ?
#
loop_
_entity_poly.entity_id
_entity_poly.type
_entity_poly.pdbx_seq_one_letter_code
_entity_poly.pdbx_strand_id
1 'polypeptide(L)'
;LDVLLGASIHWTGDDNVAAGIERTANKLRDEGVRPFVIPYGGSNALGASAYADAVAELETQRLAAGVSFDRIVFASSSGGTHAGLLVGAALQGCASTLHGIAIDKHLDGVPLRTVVVDLANEVASLLGCTRQWSADDVLLDDGFVGEGYGAVGDLEHEAIALLARTEGILLDPVYTGRAFAGLLHRFFDGTIDRDEHVLFWHTGGQPALFA
;
A
#
# COMPACT_ATOMS: atom_id res chain seq x y z
N LEU A 1 -10.36 -14.92 -11.56
CA LEU A 1 -9.28 -15.61 -10.79
C LEU A 1 -9.83 -16.26 -9.53
N ASP A 2 -10.62 -15.59 -8.71
CA ASP A 2 -11.09 -16.08 -7.42
C ASP A 2 -11.79 -17.44 -7.54
N VAL A 3 -12.75 -17.56 -8.48
CA VAL A 3 -13.43 -18.85 -8.75
C VAL A 3 -12.46 -19.91 -9.25
N LEU A 4 -11.50 -19.55 -10.12
CA LEU A 4 -10.48 -20.46 -10.63
C LEU A 4 -9.59 -21.01 -9.51
N LEU A 5 -9.31 -20.18 -8.51
CA LEU A 5 -8.53 -20.55 -7.34
C LEU A 5 -9.36 -21.22 -6.23
N GLY A 6 -10.66 -21.46 -6.49
CA GLY A 6 -11.55 -22.18 -5.58
C GLY A 6 -12.18 -21.32 -4.48
N ALA A 7 -12.19 -19.99 -4.62
CA ALA A 7 -12.84 -19.12 -3.67
C ALA A 7 -14.37 -19.19 -3.77
N SER A 8 -15.05 -19.13 -2.62
CA SER A 8 -16.48 -18.89 -2.55
C SER A 8 -16.73 -17.40 -2.36
N ILE A 9 -17.46 -16.78 -3.30
CA ILE A 9 -17.73 -15.34 -3.27
C ILE A 9 -19.05 -15.08 -2.55
N HIS A 10 -19.01 -14.20 -1.54
CA HIS A 10 -20.18 -13.72 -0.81
C HIS A 10 -20.34 -12.21 -1.02
N TRP A 11 -21.42 -11.82 -1.70
CA TRP A 11 -21.73 -10.41 -1.93
C TRP A 11 -22.39 -9.82 -0.68
N THR A 12 -21.88 -8.69 -0.20
CA THR A 12 -22.36 -8.03 1.02
C THR A 12 -23.51 -7.05 0.77
N GLY A 13 -23.83 -6.76 -0.49
CA GLY A 13 -24.84 -5.77 -0.87
C GLY A 13 -24.42 -4.36 -0.48
N ASP A 14 -25.36 -3.63 0.13
CA ASP A 14 -25.15 -2.23 0.56
C ASP A 14 -24.42 -2.10 1.93
N ASP A 15 -24.10 -3.23 2.56
CA ASP A 15 -23.36 -3.20 3.82
C ASP A 15 -21.89 -2.82 3.61
N ASN A 16 -21.29 -2.21 4.63
CA ASN A 16 -19.87 -2.03 4.58
C ASN A 16 -19.13 -3.38 4.61
N VAL A 17 -17.92 -3.41 4.06
CA VAL A 17 -17.12 -4.64 3.90
C VAL A 17 -16.86 -5.34 5.23
N ALA A 18 -16.57 -4.59 6.30
CA ALA A 18 -16.28 -5.14 7.62
C ALA A 18 -17.49 -5.88 8.20
N ALA A 19 -18.70 -5.31 8.11
CA ALA A 19 -19.94 -5.95 8.56
C ALA A 19 -20.23 -7.23 7.75
N GLY A 20 -19.98 -7.21 6.45
CA GLY A 20 -20.14 -8.38 5.57
C GLY A 20 -19.17 -9.51 5.93
N ILE A 21 -17.91 -9.20 6.19
CA ILE A 21 -16.90 -10.15 6.64
C ILE A 21 -17.32 -10.79 7.96
N GLU A 22 -17.75 -10.00 8.95
CA GLU A 22 -18.13 -10.51 10.27
C GLU A 22 -19.37 -11.40 10.21
N ARG A 23 -20.41 -11.03 9.41
CA ARG A 23 -21.57 -11.90 9.20
C ARG A 23 -21.18 -13.25 8.59
N THR A 24 -20.31 -13.24 7.59
CA THR A 24 -19.83 -14.48 6.96
C THR A 24 -19.04 -15.33 7.93
N ALA A 25 -18.17 -14.71 8.73
CA ALA A 25 -17.38 -15.40 9.75
C ALA A 25 -18.29 -16.03 10.84
N ASN A 26 -19.33 -15.32 11.30
CA ASN A 26 -20.27 -15.83 12.28
C ASN A 26 -21.07 -17.03 11.72
N LYS A 27 -21.56 -16.93 10.49
CA LYS A 27 -22.22 -18.06 9.82
C LYS A 27 -21.31 -19.29 9.77
N LEU A 28 -20.05 -19.16 9.39
CA LEU A 28 -19.10 -20.26 9.36
C LEU A 28 -18.86 -20.85 10.75
N ARG A 29 -18.79 -20.01 11.79
CA ARG A 29 -18.66 -20.48 13.19
C ARG A 29 -19.86 -21.30 13.63
N ASP A 30 -21.10 -20.85 13.28
CA ASP A 30 -22.33 -21.57 13.57
C ASP A 30 -22.38 -22.94 12.85
N GLU A 31 -21.75 -23.06 11.70
CA GLU A 31 -21.58 -24.29 10.95
C GLU A 31 -20.41 -25.20 11.49
N GLY A 32 -19.75 -24.77 12.58
CA GLY A 32 -18.65 -25.52 13.20
C GLY A 32 -17.29 -25.32 12.54
N VAL A 33 -17.17 -24.40 11.59
CA VAL A 33 -15.90 -24.01 10.95
C VAL A 33 -15.15 -23.01 11.83
N ARG A 34 -13.83 -23.05 11.83
CA ARG A 34 -12.97 -22.06 12.50
C ARG A 34 -12.39 -21.09 11.46
N PRO A 35 -13.10 -20.00 11.08
CA PRO A 35 -12.61 -19.06 10.09
C PRO A 35 -11.47 -18.23 10.65
N PHE A 36 -10.44 -18.00 9.83
CA PHE A 36 -9.46 -16.95 10.07
C PHE A 36 -9.89 -15.71 9.29
N VAL A 37 -10.19 -14.62 9.99
CA VAL A 37 -10.67 -13.38 9.39
C VAL A 37 -9.49 -12.51 8.98
N ILE A 38 -9.40 -12.22 7.69
CA ILE A 38 -8.45 -11.24 7.14
C ILE A 38 -9.24 -9.95 6.87
N PRO A 39 -8.89 -8.82 7.50
CA PRO A 39 -9.60 -7.56 7.26
C PRO A 39 -9.34 -7.03 5.85
N TYR A 40 -10.09 -6.01 5.45
CA TYR A 40 -9.90 -5.33 4.16
C TYR A 40 -8.43 -4.94 3.96
N GLY A 41 -7.87 -5.31 2.79
CA GLY A 41 -6.46 -5.08 2.46
C GLY A 41 -5.45 -5.84 3.34
N GLY A 42 -5.87 -6.72 4.26
CA GLY A 42 -4.99 -7.33 5.26
C GLY A 42 -4.42 -6.32 6.26
N SER A 43 -5.00 -5.11 6.32
CA SER A 43 -4.46 -3.97 7.07
C SER A 43 -4.86 -4.03 8.54
N ASN A 44 -4.11 -4.81 9.29
CA ASN A 44 -4.05 -4.81 10.75
C ASN A 44 -2.57 -4.85 11.18
N ALA A 45 -2.29 -4.75 12.46
CA ALA A 45 -0.91 -4.72 12.96
C ALA A 45 -0.08 -5.92 12.48
N LEU A 46 -0.67 -7.13 12.48
CA LEU A 46 0.02 -8.35 12.03
C LEU A 46 0.30 -8.31 10.52
N GLY A 47 -0.70 -8.01 9.69
CA GLY A 47 -0.51 -7.94 8.24
C GLY A 47 0.46 -6.83 7.82
N ALA A 48 0.38 -5.68 8.46
CA ALA A 48 1.27 -4.55 8.20
C ALA A 48 2.71 -4.82 8.67
N SER A 49 2.93 -5.62 9.72
CA SER A 49 4.29 -5.96 10.20
C SER A 49 5.13 -6.66 9.15
N ALA A 50 4.53 -7.36 8.18
CA ALA A 50 5.25 -7.96 7.06
C ALA A 50 6.02 -6.93 6.22
N TYR A 51 5.53 -5.68 6.13
CA TYR A 51 6.26 -4.62 5.46
C TYR A 51 7.42 -4.06 6.30
N ALA A 52 7.39 -4.21 7.63
CA ALA A 52 8.56 -3.91 8.46
C ALA A 52 9.68 -4.94 8.21
N ASP A 53 9.33 -6.22 8.05
CA ASP A 53 10.30 -7.26 7.67
C ASP A 53 10.83 -7.03 6.25
N ALA A 54 9.97 -6.59 5.32
CA ALA A 54 10.38 -6.26 3.96
C ALA A 54 11.39 -5.08 3.91
N VAL A 55 11.29 -4.11 4.84
CA VAL A 55 12.33 -3.06 4.96
C VAL A 55 13.66 -3.65 5.45
N ALA A 56 13.64 -4.60 6.38
CA ALA A 56 14.86 -5.27 6.83
C ALA A 56 15.54 -6.04 5.68
N GLU A 57 14.74 -6.68 4.82
CA GLU A 57 15.23 -7.31 3.59
C GLU A 57 15.81 -6.28 2.62
N LEU A 58 15.09 -5.18 2.37
CA LEU A 58 15.57 -4.06 1.52
C LEU A 58 16.92 -3.54 2.01
N GLU A 59 17.09 -3.28 3.31
CA GLU A 59 18.35 -2.77 3.85
C GLU A 59 19.50 -3.77 3.65
N THR A 60 19.23 -5.07 3.79
CA THR A 60 20.21 -6.11 3.51
C THR A 60 20.62 -6.11 2.03
N GLN A 61 19.65 -6.02 1.11
CA GLN A 61 19.89 -5.99 -0.34
C GLN A 61 20.61 -4.71 -0.75
N ARG A 62 20.21 -3.56 -0.21
CA ARG A 62 20.81 -2.25 -0.46
C ARG A 62 22.30 -2.23 -0.08
N LEU A 63 22.62 -2.72 1.12
CA LEU A 63 24.00 -2.82 1.60
C LEU A 63 24.84 -3.76 0.73
N ALA A 64 24.30 -4.90 0.35
CA ALA A 64 24.99 -5.86 -0.51
C ALA A 64 25.26 -5.31 -1.93
N ALA A 65 24.33 -4.50 -2.46
CA ALA A 65 24.45 -3.86 -3.76
C ALA A 65 25.31 -2.57 -3.73
N GLY A 66 25.60 -2.01 -2.55
CA GLY A 66 26.33 -0.76 -2.39
C GLY A 66 25.55 0.46 -2.91
N VAL A 67 24.21 0.42 -2.85
CA VAL A 67 23.32 1.50 -3.31
C VAL A 67 22.65 2.20 -2.14
N SER A 68 22.16 3.42 -2.37
CA SER A 68 21.33 4.17 -1.43
C SER A 68 20.13 4.75 -2.14
N PHE A 69 19.04 4.92 -1.42
CA PHE A 69 17.85 5.57 -1.91
C PHE A 69 17.51 6.77 -1.03
N ASP A 70 17.26 7.91 -1.66
CA ASP A 70 16.82 9.13 -0.98
C ASP A 70 15.33 9.08 -0.68
N ARG A 71 14.58 8.37 -1.55
CA ARG A 71 13.12 8.27 -1.47
C ARG A 71 12.63 6.88 -1.85
N ILE A 72 11.57 6.43 -1.17
CA ILE A 72 10.81 5.23 -1.51
C ILE A 72 9.37 5.67 -1.82
N VAL A 73 8.92 5.43 -3.06
CA VAL A 73 7.56 5.79 -3.51
C VAL A 73 6.72 4.52 -3.65
N PHE A 74 5.49 4.54 -3.16
CA PHE A 74 4.59 3.39 -3.15
C PHE A 74 3.12 3.79 -3.13
N ALA A 75 2.23 2.86 -3.50
CA ALA A 75 0.78 3.02 -3.39
C ALA A 75 0.33 2.90 -1.92
N SER A 76 -0.50 3.84 -1.47
CA SER A 76 -1.11 3.82 -0.13
C SER A 76 -2.64 3.84 -0.26
N SER A 77 -3.31 2.75 0.15
CA SER A 77 -4.77 2.58 0.09
C SER A 77 -5.35 2.23 1.46
N SER A 78 -5.30 0.97 1.87
CA SER A 78 -5.80 0.53 3.19
C SER A 78 -4.87 0.83 4.38
N GLY A 79 -3.72 1.46 4.13
CA GLY A 79 -2.77 1.91 5.14
C GLY A 79 -1.71 0.88 5.56
N GLY A 80 -1.92 -0.42 5.35
CA GLY A 80 -1.04 -1.49 5.85
C GLY A 80 0.40 -1.40 5.34
N THR A 81 0.59 -1.24 4.04
CA THR A 81 1.92 -1.05 3.43
C THR A 81 2.62 0.17 4.01
N HIS A 82 1.95 1.31 4.04
CA HIS A 82 2.52 2.57 4.51
C HIS A 82 2.93 2.47 5.99
N ALA A 83 2.04 1.99 6.84
CA ALA A 83 2.31 1.81 8.27
C ALA A 83 3.49 0.87 8.53
N GLY A 84 3.52 -0.27 7.86
CA GLY A 84 4.61 -1.24 8.00
C GLY A 84 5.96 -0.69 7.53
N LEU A 85 5.99 0.03 6.40
CA LEU A 85 7.21 0.70 5.93
C LEU A 85 7.72 1.76 6.91
N LEU A 86 6.83 2.58 7.50
CA LEU A 86 7.21 3.58 8.52
C LEU A 86 7.88 2.93 9.74
N VAL A 87 7.29 1.87 10.26
CA VAL A 87 7.83 1.17 11.44
C VAL A 87 9.12 0.43 11.08
N GLY A 88 9.15 -0.25 9.94
CA GLY A 88 10.35 -0.93 9.45
C GLY A 88 11.52 0.03 9.25
N ALA A 89 11.28 1.19 8.63
CA ALA A 89 12.30 2.21 8.44
C ALA A 89 12.88 2.71 9.79
N ALA A 90 12.01 2.93 10.78
CA ALA A 90 12.46 3.34 12.12
C ALA A 90 13.29 2.25 12.81
N LEU A 91 12.89 0.97 12.71
CA LEU A 91 13.60 -0.16 13.30
C LEU A 91 14.95 -0.42 12.65
N GLN A 92 15.06 -0.22 11.33
CA GLN A 92 16.29 -0.45 10.57
C GLN A 92 17.18 0.79 10.46
N GLY A 93 16.73 1.96 10.92
CA GLY A 93 17.45 3.22 10.73
C GLY A 93 17.54 3.64 9.26
N CYS A 94 16.55 3.26 8.45
CA CYS A 94 16.46 3.65 7.04
C CYS A 94 16.25 5.16 6.94
N ALA A 95 17.11 5.84 6.19
CA ALA A 95 17.08 7.30 6.06
C ALA A 95 16.23 7.80 4.88
N SER A 96 15.73 6.89 4.03
CA SER A 96 14.93 7.24 2.86
C SER A 96 13.60 7.90 3.26
N THR A 97 13.19 8.92 2.52
CA THR A 97 11.86 9.51 2.64
C THR A 97 10.81 8.53 2.14
N LEU A 98 9.86 8.14 2.99
CA LEU A 98 8.74 7.28 2.62
C LEU A 98 7.60 8.14 2.06
N HIS A 99 7.30 8.01 0.77
CA HIS A 99 6.35 8.83 0.05
C HIS A 99 5.20 7.97 -0.49
N GLY A 100 4.09 7.94 0.25
CA GLY A 100 2.87 7.26 -0.17
C GLY A 100 2.07 8.09 -1.17
N ILE A 101 1.70 7.49 -2.30
CA ILE A 101 0.70 8.07 -3.21
C ILE A 101 -0.66 7.47 -2.84
N ALA A 102 -1.60 8.32 -2.46
CA ALA A 102 -2.92 7.90 -2.03
C ALA A 102 -3.73 7.34 -3.22
N ILE A 103 -4.32 6.18 -3.01
CA ILE A 103 -5.28 5.59 -3.94
C ILE A 103 -6.69 6.09 -3.62
N ASP A 104 -6.97 6.28 -2.35
CA ASP A 104 -8.18 6.89 -1.81
C ASP A 104 -7.83 7.98 -0.78
N LYS A 105 -8.75 8.94 -0.59
CA LYS A 105 -8.60 9.98 0.45
C LYS A 105 -9.05 9.51 1.82
N HIS A 106 -10.06 8.64 1.85
CA HIS A 106 -10.70 8.16 3.06
C HIS A 106 -10.91 6.65 2.99
N LEU A 107 -10.83 5.99 4.13
CA LEU A 107 -11.22 4.61 4.31
C LEU A 107 -12.38 4.58 5.34
N ASP A 108 -13.56 4.12 4.91
CA ASP A 108 -14.79 4.15 5.73
C ASP A 108 -15.09 5.52 6.38
N GLY A 109 -14.82 6.61 5.65
CA GLY A 109 -15.01 7.98 6.12
C GLY A 109 -13.88 8.55 6.98
N VAL A 110 -12.87 7.74 7.33
CA VAL A 110 -11.68 8.19 8.08
C VAL A 110 -10.60 8.64 7.08
N PRO A 111 -9.97 9.82 7.27
CA PRO A 111 -8.85 10.23 6.41
C PRO A 111 -7.74 9.18 6.39
N LEU A 112 -7.25 8.82 5.21
CA LEU A 112 -6.24 7.76 5.06
C LEU A 112 -4.98 8.02 5.90
N ARG A 113 -4.57 9.28 6.03
CA ARG A 113 -3.44 9.67 6.89
C ARG A 113 -3.64 9.25 8.35
N THR A 114 -4.86 9.40 8.88
CA THR A 114 -5.22 8.97 10.25
C THR A 114 -5.13 7.45 10.36
N VAL A 115 -5.69 6.73 9.38
CA VAL A 115 -5.60 5.26 9.35
C VAL A 115 -4.15 4.77 9.37
N VAL A 116 -3.27 5.42 8.60
CA VAL A 116 -1.83 5.08 8.57
C VAL A 116 -1.17 5.32 9.93
N VAL A 117 -1.47 6.45 10.57
CA VAL A 117 -0.91 6.79 11.90
C VAL A 117 -1.33 5.77 12.96
N ASP A 118 -2.63 5.48 13.03
CA ASP A 118 -3.17 4.55 14.03
C ASP A 118 -2.55 3.16 13.83
N LEU A 119 -2.53 2.69 12.61
CA LEU A 119 -1.96 1.39 12.27
C LEU A 119 -0.44 1.33 12.50
N ALA A 120 0.31 2.40 12.21
CA ALA A 120 1.75 2.46 12.50
C ALA A 120 2.02 2.34 14.00
N ASN A 121 1.21 2.99 14.84
CA ASN A 121 1.33 2.89 16.29
C ASN A 121 0.97 1.49 16.81
N GLU A 122 -0.02 0.81 16.20
CA GLU A 122 -0.33 -0.58 16.51
C GLU A 122 0.81 -1.53 16.11
N VAL A 123 1.38 -1.36 14.91
CA VAL A 123 2.55 -2.15 14.44
C VAL A 123 3.76 -1.90 15.35
N ALA A 124 4.01 -0.65 15.73
CA ALA A 124 5.08 -0.32 16.66
C ALA A 124 4.94 -1.05 17.99
N SER A 125 3.72 -1.04 18.56
CA SER A 125 3.42 -1.77 19.79
C SER A 125 3.65 -3.28 19.62
N LEU A 126 3.23 -3.85 18.51
CA LEU A 126 3.42 -5.28 18.21
C LEU A 126 4.90 -5.66 18.13
N LEU A 127 5.72 -4.82 17.49
CA LEU A 127 7.15 -5.09 17.24
C LEU A 127 8.08 -4.54 18.34
N GLY A 128 7.54 -3.93 19.40
CA GLY A 128 8.33 -3.36 20.49
C GLY A 128 9.11 -2.09 20.08
N CYS A 129 8.67 -1.39 19.05
CA CYS A 129 9.21 -0.08 18.67
C CYS A 129 8.66 0.99 19.60
N THR A 130 9.54 1.81 20.18
CA THR A 130 9.12 2.86 21.14
C THR A 130 8.72 4.18 20.49
N ARG A 131 9.00 4.34 19.18
CA ARG A 131 8.57 5.53 18.43
C ARG A 131 7.06 5.56 18.32
N GLN A 132 6.50 6.76 18.42
CA GLN A 132 5.10 7.04 18.12
C GLN A 132 5.02 7.92 16.88
N TRP A 133 4.02 7.69 16.07
CA TRP A 133 3.76 8.45 14.84
C TRP A 133 2.60 9.40 15.02
N SER A 134 2.69 10.54 14.35
CA SER A 134 1.67 11.57 14.22
C SER A 134 1.38 11.84 12.74
N ALA A 135 0.42 12.69 12.45
CA ALA A 135 0.09 13.06 11.08
C ALA A 135 1.26 13.73 10.33
N ASP A 136 2.14 14.41 11.05
CA ASP A 136 3.31 15.09 10.48
C ASP A 136 4.40 14.11 10.02
N ASP A 137 4.40 12.89 10.55
CA ASP A 137 5.35 11.83 10.16
C ASP A 137 4.94 11.10 8.87
N VAL A 138 3.72 11.33 8.38
CA VAL A 138 3.15 10.60 7.24
C VAL A 138 3.17 11.48 5.99
N LEU A 139 4.13 11.27 5.11
CA LEU A 139 4.13 11.90 3.78
C LEU A 139 3.18 11.12 2.86
N LEU A 140 1.98 11.66 2.68
CA LEU A 140 0.93 11.10 1.83
C LEU A 140 0.49 12.16 0.82
N ASP A 141 0.61 11.84 -0.45
CA ASP A 141 0.19 12.67 -1.55
C ASP A 141 -1.17 12.21 -2.06
N ASP A 142 -2.20 13.00 -1.85
CA ASP A 142 -3.59 12.74 -2.22
C ASP A 142 -4.04 13.47 -3.50
N GLY A 143 -3.11 14.12 -4.18
CA GLY A 143 -3.37 14.85 -5.43
C GLY A 143 -3.71 13.96 -6.63
N PHE A 144 -3.48 12.64 -6.54
CA PHE A 144 -3.62 11.69 -7.65
C PHE A 144 -4.83 10.75 -7.52
N VAL A 145 -5.70 10.94 -6.56
CA VAL A 145 -6.87 10.08 -6.34
C VAL A 145 -7.84 10.08 -7.54
N GLY A 146 -7.84 11.15 -8.34
CA GLY A 146 -8.70 11.28 -9.51
C GLY A 146 -10.19 11.22 -9.15
N GLU A 147 -10.97 10.44 -9.93
CA GLU A 147 -12.41 10.26 -9.70
C GLU A 147 -12.71 9.23 -8.59
N GLY A 148 -11.69 8.66 -7.97
CA GLY A 148 -11.80 7.72 -6.85
C GLY A 148 -11.20 6.35 -7.12
N TYR A 149 -11.51 5.42 -6.21
CA TYR A 149 -11.00 4.06 -6.25
C TYR A 149 -11.45 3.30 -7.50
N GLY A 150 -10.49 2.71 -8.22
CA GLY A 150 -10.77 1.93 -9.43
C GLY A 150 -11.08 2.75 -10.68
N ALA A 151 -11.25 4.08 -10.57
CA ALA A 151 -11.37 4.95 -11.72
C ALA A 151 -9.98 5.16 -12.36
N VAL A 152 -9.78 4.68 -13.57
CA VAL A 152 -8.51 4.74 -14.29
C VAL A 152 -8.58 5.89 -15.30
N GLY A 153 -7.63 6.82 -15.20
CA GLY A 153 -7.52 7.98 -16.09
C GLY A 153 -6.33 7.90 -17.04
N ASP A 154 -6.14 8.99 -17.79
CA ASP A 154 -5.05 9.08 -18.77
C ASP A 154 -3.67 9.00 -18.11
N LEU A 155 -3.52 9.54 -16.89
CA LEU A 155 -2.25 9.51 -16.16
C LEU A 155 -1.81 8.08 -15.83
N GLU A 156 -2.72 7.24 -15.37
CA GLU A 156 -2.43 5.83 -15.11
C GLU A 156 -2.12 5.08 -16.41
N HIS A 157 -2.88 5.31 -17.48
CA HIS A 157 -2.63 4.67 -18.78
C HIS A 157 -1.25 5.05 -19.34
N GLU A 158 -0.87 6.32 -19.28
CA GLU A 158 0.43 6.79 -19.74
C GLU A 158 1.58 6.19 -18.91
N ALA A 159 1.44 6.16 -17.58
CA ALA A 159 2.43 5.60 -16.67
C ALA A 159 2.64 4.09 -16.90
N ILE A 160 1.55 3.33 -17.03
CA ILE A 160 1.59 1.89 -17.33
C ILE A 160 2.27 1.66 -18.69
N ALA A 161 1.87 2.40 -19.72
CA ALA A 161 2.43 2.25 -21.07
C ALA A 161 3.90 2.63 -21.11
N LEU A 162 4.32 3.68 -20.39
CA LEU A 162 5.71 4.11 -20.32
C LEU A 162 6.58 2.99 -19.73
N LEU A 163 6.27 2.53 -18.53
CA LEU A 163 7.10 1.54 -17.83
C LEU A 163 7.11 0.18 -18.56
N ALA A 164 5.98 -0.22 -19.12
CA ALA A 164 5.91 -1.44 -19.93
C ALA A 164 6.79 -1.39 -21.18
N ARG A 165 6.88 -0.22 -21.84
CA ARG A 165 7.65 -0.07 -23.09
C ARG A 165 9.14 0.16 -22.84
N THR A 166 9.53 0.81 -21.74
CA THR A 166 10.92 1.12 -21.46
C THR A 166 11.63 0.04 -20.66
N GLU A 167 10.93 -0.59 -19.71
CA GLU A 167 11.53 -1.52 -18.75
C GLU A 167 10.94 -2.94 -18.81
N GLY A 168 9.84 -3.14 -19.58
CA GLY A 168 9.13 -4.42 -19.61
C GLY A 168 8.40 -4.76 -18.31
N ILE A 169 8.19 -3.77 -17.42
CA ILE A 169 7.51 -3.95 -16.14
C ILE A 169 6.03 -3.59 -16.29
N LEU A 170 5.15 -4.49 -15.85
CA LEU A 170 3.71 -4.31 -15.90
C LEU A 170 3.17 -3.81 -14.55
N LEU A 171 2.52 -2.65 -14.56
CA LEU A 171 1.80 -2.08 -13.42
C LEU A 171 0.32 -2.42 -13.51
N ASP A 172 -0.37 -2.50 -12.37
CA ASP A 172 -1.82 -2.56 -12.33
C ASP A 172 -2.46 -1.18 -12.49
N PRO A 173 -3.69 -1.07 -12.97
CA PRO A 173 -4.30 0.23 -13.23
C PRO A 173 -4.78 0.96 -11.96
N VAL A 174 -4.98 0.26 -10.84
CA VAL A 174 -5.59 0.83 -9.62
C VAL A 174 -4.55 1.36 -8.63
N TYR A 175 -3.53 0.55 -8.33
CA TYR A 175 -2.55 0.85 -7.28
C TYR A 175 -1.23 1.32 -7.86
N THR A 176 -0.48 0.41 -8.49
CA THR A 176 0.90 0.70 -8.91
C THR A 176 0.96 1.64 -10.11
N GLY A 177 0.00 1.60 -11.02
CA GLY A 177 -0.11 2.57 -12.12
C GLY A 177 -0.34 3.99 -11.61
N ARG A 178 -1.27 4.17 -10.66
CA ARG A 178 -1.52 5.48 -10.04
C ARG A 178 -0.32 5.98 -9.24
N ALA A 179 0.31 5.10 -8.45
CA ALA A 179 1.49 5.48 -7.69
C ALA A 179 2.66 5.87 -8.59
N PHE A 180 2.86 5.17 -9.70
CA PHE A 180 3.92 5.51 -10.66
C PHE A 180 3.59 6.79 -11.44
N ALA A 181 2.31 7.05 -11.77
CA ALA A 181 1.88 8.32 -12.35
C ALA A 181 2.17 9.49 -11.40
N GLY A 182 1.90 9.32 -10.10
CA GLY A 182 2.24 10.30 -9.08
C GLY A 182 3.76 10.55 -8.99
N LEU A 183 4.56 9.49 -9.00
CA LEU A 183 6.03 9.60 -9.04
C LEU A 183 6.49 10.42 -10.26
N LEU A 184 6.02 10.08 -11.45
CA LEU A 184 6.38 10.80 -12.68
C LEU A 184 6.01 12.28 -12.62
N HIS A 185 4.79 12.57 -12.13
CA HIS A 185 4.34 13.95 -12.00
C HIS A 185 5.23 14.74 -11.03
N ARG A 186 5.56 14.18 -9.86
CA ARG A 186 6.43 14.84 -8.86
C ARG A 186 7.88 14.97 -9.31
N PHE A 187 8.32 14.12 -10.20
CA PHE A 187 9.60 14.29 -10.87
C PHE A 187 9.58 15.44 -11.88
N PHE A 188 8.51 15.56 -12.68
CA PHE A 188 8.42 16.62 -13.70
C PHE A 188 8.10 18.00 -13.12
N ASP A 189 7.37 18.09 -12.00
CA ASP A 189 7.08 19.36 -11.33
C ASP A 189 8.24 19.84 -10.40
N GLY A 190 9.30 19.01 -10.24
CA GLY A 190 10.48 19.34 -9.46
C GLY A 190 10.31 19.11 -7.95
N THR A 191 9.22 18.49 -7.50
CA THR A 191 9.03 18.08 -6.10
C THR A 191 10.01 16.96 -5.70
N ILE A 192 10.33 16.09 -6.65
CA ILE A 192 11.39 15.08 -6.54
C ILE A 192 12.56 15.58 -7.39
N ASP A 193 13.73 15.77 -6.75
CA ASP A 193 14.92 16.25 -7.45
C ASP A 193 15.42 15.22 -8.46
N ARG A 194 16.01 15.71 -9.56
CA ARG A 194 16.57 14.84 -10.61
C ARG A 194 17.76 14.01 -10.15
N ASP A 195 18.44 14.47 -9.10
CA ASP A 195 19.60 13.80 -8.52
C ASP A 195 19.20 12.84 -7.38
N GLU A 196 17.91 12.78 -6.98
CA GLU A 196 17.43 11.79 -6.01
C GLU A 196 17.45 10.38 -6.60
N HIS A 197 17.99 9.43 -5.85
CA HIS A 197 17.85 8.00 -6.11
C HIS A 197 16.51 7.52 -5.55
N VAL A 198 15.57 7.23 -6.42
CA VAL A 198 14.21 6.82 -6.04
C VAL A 198 14.02 5.33 -6.20
N LEU A 199 13.56 4.66 -5.14
CA LEU A 199 13.03 3.30 -5.19
C LEU A 199 11.52 3.36 -5.38
N PHE A 200 11.02 2.78 -6.46
CA PHE A 200 9.58 2.53 -6.62
C PHE A 200 9.23 1.15 -6.07
N TRP A 201 8.40 1.11 -5.04
CA TRP A 201 7.97 -0.13 -4.41
C TRP A 201 6.79 -0.74 -5.14
N HIS A 202 7.06 -1.71 -6.01
CA HIS A 202 6.04 -2.38 -6.81
C HIS A 202 5.37 -3.50 -6.01
N THR A 203 4.09 -3.34 -5.67
CA THR A 203 3.33 -4.28 -4.83
C THR A 203 2.54 -5.35 -5.60
N GLY A 204 2.72 -5.45 -6.91
CA GLY A 204 2.01 -6.44 -7.74
C GLY A 204 0.78 -5.88 -8.45
N GLY A 205 -0.30 -6.68 -8.55
CA GLY A 205 -1.57 -6.26 -9.17
C GLY A 205 -1.71 -6.56 -10.66
N GLN A 206 -0.68 -7.09 -11.32
CA GLN A 206 -0.67 -7.38 -12.76
C GLN A 206 -1.91 -8.11 -13.30
N PRO A 207 -2.56 -9.06 -12.58
CA PRO A 207 -3.77 -9.71 -13.09
C PRO A 207 -4.92 -8.74 -13.40
N ALA A 208 -4.97 -7.57 -12.77
CA ALA A 208 -5.99 -6.56 -13.05
C ALA A 208 -5.86 -5.90 -14.43
N LEU A 209 -4.73 -6.07 -15.13
CA LEU A 209 -4.58 -5.63 -16.52
C LEU A 209 -5.41 -6.45 -17.52
N PHE A 210 -5.86 -7.63 -17.10
CA PHE A 210 -6.58 -8.58 -17.93
C PHE A 210 -8.04 -8.77 -17.47
N ALA A 211 -8.52 -7.90 -16.58
CA ALA A 211 -9.87 -7.94 -16.03
C ALA A 211 -10.86 -7.13 -16.86
#